data_cf8d4d87e1e3ef21b8193cfb78dd21d1
#
_entry.id   cf8d4d87e1e3ef21b8193cfb78dd21d1
#
_cell.length_a   1.000
_cell.length_b   1.000
_cell.length_c   1.000
_cell.angle_alpha   90.00
_cell.angle_beta   90.00
_cell.angle_gamma   90.00
#
_symmetry.space_group_name_H-M   'P 1'
#
loop_
_entity.id
_entity.type
_entity.pdbx_description
1 polymer ?
#
loop_
_entity_poly.entity_id
_entity_poly.type
_entity_poly.pdbx_seq_one_letter_code
_entity_poly.pdbx_strand_id
1 'polypeptide(L)'
;MSRSRKRRPKADHRRIVAVLCGLLGVAAAALAFAVEHYGGQGVLPTWGQLYDMLGVADNAPDAEIVASGQTSVTFLDVGQGDSVLICQDGEFCLIDAGTPDSADSLVAALRAAGVDELAYLVMTHPHADHIGGMPQVLESFDTGLLILPDLTEYDEESSALDRTLAAAADNGVPMYVALDGDTFALGGGTLTVLQAGEQPQNEGDAIDANNLSLCLRYTAGSFAFVDTGDAEADLEEQLVSRCGAGLQADLLKAGHHGSNTSNTQAFLDAISPQVVVASCGVDNDYGHPHAEVVERVLAAGADFYRTDQDGAVTAVYDQNGLQIHCTADDSGALASAA
;
A
#
# COMPACT_ATOMS: atom_id res chain seq x y z
N MET A 1 -27.36 60.41 -42.77
CA MET A 1 -27.98 59.16 -42.13
C MET A 1 -26.89 58.17 -41.74
N SER A 2 -26.44 58.22 -40.48
CA SER A 2 -25.39 57.34 -39.98
C SER A 2 -26.05 56.08 -39.37
N ARG A 3 -25.77 54.90 -39.92
CA ARG A 3 -26.25 53.62 -39.39
C ARG A 3 -25.36 53.19 -38.23
N SER A 4 -25.86 53.29 -37.01
CA SER A 4 -25.26 52.74 -35.80
C SER A 4 -25.22 51.21 -35.91
N ARG A 5 -24.00 50.62 -35.99
CA ARG A 5 -23.77 49.18 -35.85
C ARG A 5 -23.86 48.81 -34.36
N LYS A 6 -24.95 48.16 -33.92
CA LYS A 6 -25.05 47.52 -32.62
C LYS A 6 -23.97 46.44 -32.52
N ARG A 7 -23.01 46.64 -31.60
CA ARG A 7 -22.03 45.62 -31.21
C ARG A 7 -22.80 44.49 -30.50
N ARG A 8 -22.67 43.24 -31.01
CA ARG A 8 -23.13 42.05 -30.31
C ARG A 8 -22.30 41.88 -29.03
N PRO A 9 -22.91 41.55 -27.86
CA PRO A 9 -22.16 41.33 -26.63
C PRO A 9 -21.23 40.09 -26.85
N LYS A 10 -19.95 40.23 -26.51
CA LYS A 10 -19.02 39.12 -26.47
C LYS A 10 -19.52 38.16 -25.38
N ALA A 11 -19.80 36.93 -25.75
CA ALA A 11 -20.11 35.87 -24.77
C ALA A 11 -18.98 35.80 -23.75
N ASP A 12 -19.35 35.86 -22.48
CA ASP A 12 -18.40 35.80 -21.37
C ASP A 12 -17.91 34.35 -21.25
N HIS A 13 -16.82 34.01 -21.94
CA HIS A 13 -16.25 32.68 -21.97
C HIS A 13 -16.03 32.11 -20.58
N ARG A 14 -15.70 32.93 -19.58
CA ARG A 14 -15.52 32.49 -18.20
C ARG A 14 -16.81 31.96 -17.58
N ARG A 15 -17.96 32.61 -17.86
CA ARG A 15 -19.26 32.09 -17.38
C ARG A 15 -19.68 30.83 -18.07
N ILE A 16 -19.42 30.70 -19.38
CA ILE A 16 -19.71 29.47 -20.11
C ILE A 16 -18.86 28.32 -19.59
N VAL A 17 -17.56 28.54 -19.39
CA VAL A 17 -16.66 27.52 -18.81
C VAL A 17 -17.10 27.13 -17.40
N ALA A 18 -17.44 28.09 -16.55
CA ALA A 18 -17.91 27.79 -15.18
C ALA A 18 -19.22 26.96 -15.18
N VAL A 19 -20.16 27.27 -16.07
CA VAL A 19 -21.39 26.48 -16.22
C VAL A 19 -21.10 25.09 -16.74
N LEU A 20 -20.20 24.95 -17.71
CA LEU A 20 -19.81 23.63 -18.24
C LEU A 20 -19.10 22.79 -17.20
N CYS A 21 -18.17 23.35 -16.42
CA CYS A 21 -17.52 22.67 -15.32
C CYS A 21 -18.54 22.23 -14.23
N GLY A 22 -19.49 23.10 -13.89
CA GLY A 22 -20.56 22.76 -12.95
C GLY A 22 -21.46 21.61 -13.46
N LEU A 23 -21.82 21.62 -14.74
CA LEU A 23 -22.62 20.56 -15.35
C LEU A 23 -21.85 19.23 -15.42
N LEU A 24 -20.55 19.27 -15.72
CA LEU A 24 -19.68 18.09 -15.71
C LEU A 24 -19.54 17.52 -14.30
N GLY A 25 -19.38 18.38 -13.27
CA GLY A 25 -19.33 17.92 -11.88
C GLY A 25 -20.62 17.25 -11.42
N VAL A 26 -21.79 17.80 -11.77
CA VAL A 26 -23.10 17.18 -11.47
C VAL A 26 -23.27 15.86 -12.23
N ALA A 27 -22.83 15.78 -13.49
CA ALA A 27 -22.90 14.55 -14.28
C ALA A 27 -21.97 13.47 -13.70
N ALA A 28 -20.75 13.83 -13.27
CA ALA A 28 -19.83 12.90 -12.64
C ALA A 28 -20.37 12.38 -11.29
N ALA A 29 -20.92 13.24 -10.46
CA ALA A 29 -21.54 12.82 -9.18
C ALA A 29 -22.76 11.91 -9.38
N ALA A 30 -23.59 12.19 -10.41
CA ALA A 30 -24.73 11.34 -10.75
C ALA A 30 -24.29 9.97 -11.31
N LEU A 31 -23.21 9.94 -12.08
CA LEU A 31 -22.64 8.68 -12.60
C LEU A 31 -22.04 7.87 -11.45
N ALA A 32 -21.28 8.50 -10.54
CA ALA A 32 -20.71 7.86 -9.36
C ALA A 32 -21.81 7.21 -8.51
N PHE A 33 -22.85 7.97 -8.16
CA PHE A 33 -24.00 7.46 -7.41
C PHE A 33 -24.68 6.29 -8.14
N ALA A 34 -24.82 6.37 -9.47
CA ALA A 34 -25.47 5.32 -10.24
C ALA A 34 -24.62 4.04 -10.31
N VAL A 35 -23.31 4.17 -10.46
CA VAL A 35 -22.37 3.03 -10.45
C VAL A 35 -22.36 2.36 -9.09
N GLU A 36 -22.36 3.12 -8.01
CA GLU A 36 -22.35 2.61 -6.64
C GLU A 36 -23.63 1.84 -6.28
N HIS A 37 -24.81 2.35 -6.70
CA HIS A 37 -26.10 1.75 -6.34
C HIS A 37 -26.61 0.71 -7.32
N TYR A 38 -26.19 0.74 -8.58
CA TYR A 38 -26.73 -0.08 -9.67
C TYR A 38 -25.63 -0.81 -10.48
N GLY A 39 -24.35 -0.65 -10.12
CA GLY A 39 -23.23 -1.32 -10.77
C GLY A 39 -23.35 -2.84 -10.65
N GLY A 40 -22.99 -3.56 -11.72
CA GLY A 40 -23.07 -5.03 -11.75
C GLY A 40 -24.46 -5.64 -11.92
N GLN A 41 -25.54 -4.82 -11.95
CA GLN A 41 -26.91 -5.32 -12.17
C GLN A 41 -27.30 -5.43 -13.65
N GLY A 42 -26.31 -5.49 -14.55
CA GLY A 42 -26.48 -5.75 -16.00
C GLY A 42 -26.75 -4.51 -16.87
N VAL A 43 -26.89 -3.32 -16.29
CA VAL A 43 -27.14 -2.06 -17.03
C VAL A 43 -25.99 -1.07 -16.92
N LEU A 44 -25.29 -1.05 -15.78
CA LEU A 44 -24.13 -0.19 -15.53
C LEU A 44 -22.92 -1.06 -15.16
N PRO A 45 -21.71 -0.68 -15.59
CA PRO A 45 -20.49 -1.34 -15.17
C PRO A 45 -20.29 -1.15 -13.66
N THR A 46 -19.57 -2.07 -13.02
CA THR A 46 -19.00 -1.84 -11.68
C THR A 46 -17.89 -0.79 -11.75
N TRP A 47 -17.44 -0.28 -10.60
CA TRP A 47 -16.28 0.61 -10.55
C TRP A 47 -15.05 -0.05 -11.15
N GLY A 48 -14.78 -1.34 -10.85
CA GLY A 48 -13.69 -2.10 -11.44
C GLY A 48 -13.74 -2.10 -12.96
N GLN A 49 -14.90 -2.48 -13.56
CA GLN A 49 -15.08 -2.47 -15.02
C GLN A 49 -14.94 -1.06 -15.61
N LEU A 50 -15.32 -0.01 -14.89
CA LEU A 50 -15.16 1.36 -15.36
C LEU A 50 -13.69 1.79 -15.35
N TYR A 51 -12.93 1.41 -14.34
CA TYR A 51 -11.49 1.66 -14.25
C TYR A 51 -10.72 0.90 -15.32
N ASP A 52 -11.08 -0.38 -15.59
CA ASP A 52 -10.54 -1.15 -16.72
C ASP A 52 -10.79 -0.45 -18.07
N MET A 53 -12.00 0.04 -18.27
CA MET A 53 -12.36 0.75 -19.52
C MET A 53 -11.61 2.08 -19.70
N LEU A 54 -11.19 2.70 -18.61
CA LEU A 54 -10.44 3.97 -18.58
C LEU A 54 -8.92 3.77 -18.58
N GLY A 55 -8.43 2.52 -18.48
CA GLY A 55 -7.02 2.20 -18.35
C GLY A 55 -6.42 2.68 -17.00
N VAL A 56 -7.26 2.90 -15.99
CA VAL A 56 -6.84 3.31 -14.64
C VAL A 56 -6.59 2.09 -13.77
N ALA A 57 -7.12 0.94 -14.18
CA ALA A 57 -7.08 -0.31 -13.42
C ALA A 57 -5.92 -1.25 -13.85
N ASP A 58 -5.01 -0.80 -14.72
CA ASP A 58 -3.86 -1.63 -15.13
C ASP A 58 -2.98 -2.05 -13.93
N ASN A 59 -3.15 -1.37 -12.77
CA ASN A 59 -2.45 -1.66 -11.53
C ASN A 59 -3.35 -2.24 -10.42
N ALA A 60 -4.62 -2.56 -10.72
CA ALA A 60 -5.51 -3.12 -9.72
C ALA A 60 -5.38 -4.65 -9.66
N PRO A 61 -5.39 -5.26 -8.46
CA PRO A 61 -5.42 -6.71 -8.34
C PRO A 61 -6.72 -7.27 -8.90
N ASP A 62 -6.68 -8.51 -9.37
CA ASP A 62 -7.86 -9.22 -9.85
C ASP A 62 -8.87 -9.43 -8.70
N ALA A 63 -10.01 -8.75 -8.78
CA ALA A 63 -11.05 -8.83 -7.74
C ALA A 63 -11.63 -10.24 -7.56
N GLU A 64 -11.59 -11.09 -8.60
CA GLU A 64 -12.02 -12.50 -8.47
C GLU A 64 -11.07 -13.29 -7.56
N ILE A 65 -9.76 -12.98 -7.58
CA ILE A 65 -8.77 -13.58 -6.70
C ILE A 65 -9.01 -13.13 -5.27
N VAL A 66 -9.27 -11.84 -5.07
CA VAL A 66 -9.50 -11.24 -3.75
C VAL A 66 -10.80 -11.75 -3.13
N ALA A 67 -11.86 -11.91 -3.93
CA ALA A 67 -13.20 -12.29 -3.45
C ALA A 67 -13.40 -13.79 -3.15
N SER A 68 -12.42 -14.66 -3.47
CA SER A 68 -12.61 -16.12 -3.44
C SER A 68 -12.49 -16.79 -2.06
N GLY A 69 -12.35 -16.03 -0.98
CA GLY A 69 -12.11 -16.57 0.37
C GLY A 69 -10.71 -17.18 0.53
N GLN A 70 -9.77 -16.79 -0.32
CA GLN A 70 -8.36 -17.13 -0.27
C GLN A 70 -7.59 -16.03 0.47
N THR A 71 -6.40 -16.38 0.96
CA THR A 71 -5.46 -15.39 1.47
C THR A 71 -4.76 -14.71 0.29
N SER A 72 -4.80 -13.40 0.21
CA SER A 72 -3.98 -12.65 -0.74
C SER A 72 -3.24 -11.50 -0.08
N VAL A 73 -2.04 -11.22 -0.58
CA VAL A 73 -1.23 -10.04 -0.24
C VAL A 73 -0.85 -9.37 -1.54
N THR A 74 -1.29 -8.13 -1.72
CA THR A 74 -1.07 -7.36 -2.94
C THR A 74 -0.19 -6.15 -2.66
N PHE A 75 0.92 -6.06 -3.34
CA PHE A 75 1.80 -4.90 -3.38
C PHE A 75 1.29 -3.99 -4.51
N LEU A 76 0.70 -2.86 -4.14
CA LEU A 76 0.11 -1.91 -5.08
C LEU A 76 1.20 -1.03 -5.69
N ASP A 77 1.12 -0.77 -7.01
CA ASP A 77 2.03 0.18 -7.66
C ASP A 77 1.58 1.61 -7.34
N VAL A 78 2.25 2.21 -6.38
CA VAL A 78 2.06 3.60 -5.95
C VAL A 78 3.24 4.50 -6.35
N GLY A 79 4.09 4.03 -7.28
CA GLY A 79 5.35 4.65 -7.62
C GLY A 79 6.40 4.42 -6.53
N GLN A 80 7.22 5.46 -6.24
CA GLN A 80 8.22 5.35 -5.17
C GLN A 80 7.53 5.52 -3.82
N GLY A 81 7.22 4.39 -3.18
CA GLY A 81 6.51 4.32 -1.89
C GLY A 81 5.91 2.93 -1.66
N ASP A 82 5.28 2.75 -0.52
CA ASP A 82 4.69 1.48 -0.10
C ASP A 82 3.18 1.53 0.04
N SER A 83 2.53 0.48 -0.43
CA SER A 83 1.13 0.19 -0.11
C SER A 83 0.87 -1.29 -0.30
N VAL A 84 0.51 -1.99 0.77
CA VAL A 84 0.28 -3.44 0.76
C VAL A 84 -1.12 -3.75 1.27
N LEU A 85 -1.93 -4.38 0.42
CA LEU A 85 -3.29 -4.82 0.76
C LEU A 85 -3.28 -6.30 1.12
N ILE A 86 -3.71 -6.63 2.33
CA ILE A 86 -3.97 -8.01 2.75
C ILE A 86 -5.48 -8.24 2.71
N CYS A 87 -5.91 -9.32 2.04
CA CYS A 87 -7.28 -9.79 2.09
C CYS A 87 -7.35 -11.20 2.64
N GLN A 88 -8.24 -11.43 3.60
CA GLN A 88 -8.54 -12.72 4.15
C GLN A 88 -10.03 -12.86 4.41
N ASP A 89 -10.67 -13.85 3.76
CA ASP A 89 -12.10 -14.11 3.93
C ASP A 89 -13.00 -12.88 3.70
N GLY A 90 -12.57 -11.94 2.83
CA GLY A 90 -13.27 -10.69 2.53
C GLY A 90 -13.05 -9.56 3.54
N GLU A 91 -12.19 -9.74 4.54
CA GLU A 91 -11.72 -8.66 5.41
C GLU A 91 -10.40 -8.10 4.88
N PHE A 92 -10.24 -6.78 4.94
CA PHE A 92 -9.12 -6.06 4.36
C PHE A 92 -8.28 -5.32 5.41
N CYS A 93 -6.96 -5.42 5.26
CA CYS A 93 -5.99 -4.61 5.97
C CYS A 93 -5.08 -3.93 4.94
N LEU A 94 -4.94 -2.61 5.03
CA LEU A 94 -3.99 -1.85 4.22
C LEU A 94 -2.81 -1.44 5.09
N ILE A 95 -1.60 -1.81 4.68
CA ILE A 95 -0.33 -1.38 5.29
C ILE A 95 0.27 -0.33 4.36
N ASP A 96 0.43 0.88 4.87
CA ASP A 96 0.85 2.08 4.14
C ASP A 96 -0.05 2.44 2.95
N ALA A 97 0.12 3.63 2.41
CA ALA A 97 -0.77 4.19 1.40
C ALA A 97 -0.03 5.06 0.36
N GLY A 98 1.27 4.83 0.19
CA GLY A 98 2.07 5.51 -0.82
C GLY A 98 2.19 7.01 -0.63
N THR A 99 2.57 7.67 -1.72
CA THR A 99 2.77 9.13 -1.77
C THR A 99 1.45 9.90 -1.84
N PRO A 100 1.45 11.22 -1.53
CA PRO A 100 0.27 12.06 -1.77
C PRO A 100 -0.16 12.09 -3.24
N ASP A 101 0.78 11.96 -4.18
CA ASP A 101 0.50 12.04 -5.62
C ASP A 101 -0.15 10.75 -6.15
N SER A 102 0.07 9.62 -5.50
CA SER A 102 -0.54 8.32 -5.84
C SER A 102 -1.91 8.10 -5.19
N ALA A 103 -2.38 8.99 -4.31
CA ALA A 103 -3.56 8.77 -3.48
C ALA A 103 -4.84 8.48 -4.29
N ASP A 104 -5.08 9.21 -5.39
CA ASP A 104 -6.26 9.02 -6.23
C ASP A 104 -6.23 7.66 -6.95
N SER A 105 -5.07 7.25 -7.48
CA SER A 105 -4.89 5.96 -8.15
C SER A 105 -4.97 4.81 -7.15
N LEU A 106 -4.43 4.97 -5.95
CA LEU A 106 -4.56 3.99 -4.87
C LEU A 106 -6.03 3.75 -4.49
N VAL A 107 -6.80 4.82 -4.25
CA VAL A 107 -8.24 4.69 -3.94
C VAL A 107 -8.98 3.99 -5.07
N ALA A 108 -8.64 4.28 -6.33
CA ALA A 108 -9.21 3.61 -7.48
C ALA A 108 -8.86 2.11 -7.50
N ALA A 109 -7.59 1.76 -7.26
CA ALA A 109 -7.12 0.38 -7.20
C ALA A 109 -7.78 -0.42 -6.06
N LEU A 110 -7.91 0.17 -4.87
CA LEU A 110 -8.59 -0.45 -3.73
C LEU A 110 -10.07 -0.74 -4.04
N ARG A 111 -10.77 0.20 -4.67
CA ARG A 111 -12.16 -0.03 -5.10
C ARG A 111 -12.27 -1.11 -6.18
N ALA A 112 -11.33 -1.14 -7.14
CA ALA A 112 -11.28 -2.18 -8.15
C ALA A 112 -10.99 -3.56 -7.54
N ALA A 113 -10.18 -3.63 -6.47
CA ALA A 113 -9.94 -4.82 -5.67
C ALA A 113 -11.16 -5.28 -4.85
N GLY A 114 -12.23 -4.50 -4.81
CA GLY A 114 -13.45 -4.81 -4.07
C GLY A 114 -13.41 -4.40 -2.60
N VAL A 115 -12.53 -3.48 -2.22
CA VAL A 115 -12.50 -2.93 -0.87
C VAL A 115 -13.69 -2.00 -0.67
N ASP A 116 -14.58 -2.38 0.24
CA ASP A 116 -15.70 -1.55 0.70
C ASP A 116 -15.38 -0.89 2.05
N GLU A 117 -14.67 -1.61 2.93
CA GLU A 117 -14.22 -1.16 4.24
C GLU A 117 -12.83 -1.74 4.55
N LEU A 118 -12.08 -1.08 5.44
CA LEU A 118 -10.82 -1.56 5.97
C LEU A 118 -11.00 -1.94 7.44
N ALA A 119 -10.75 -3.20 7.80
CA ALA A 119 -10.67 -3.59 9.20
C ALA A 119 -9.53 -2.82 9.90
N TYR A 120 -8.40 -2.73 9.21
CA TYR A 120 -7.21 -2.04 9.68
C TYR A 120 -6.56 -1.21 8.57
N LEU A 121 -6.14 0.01 8.93
CA LEU A 121 -5.14 0.79 8.23
C LEU A 121 -3.90 0.85 9.11
N VAL A 122 -2.73 0.49 8.59
CA VAL A 122 -1.49 0.43 9.37
C VAL A 122 -0.50 1.43 8.80
N MET A 123 0.02 2.29 9.66
CA MET A 123 1.16 3.16 9.39
C MET A 123 2.41 2.43 9.88
N THR A 124 3.36 2.11 8.99
CA THR A 124 4.64 1.54 9.42
C THR A 124 5.49 2.61 10.10
N HIS A 125 5.69 3.74 9.43
CA HIS A 125 6.41 4.89 9.96
C HIS A 125 5.95 6.19 9.26
N PRO A 126 6.34 7.40 9.73
CA PRO A 126 5.68 8.66 9.33
C PRO A 126 6.20 9.30 8.04
N HIS A 127 6.99 8.63 7.19
CA HIS A 127 7.44 9.19 5.92
C HIS A 127 6.31 9.34 4.89
N ALA A 128 6.43 10.36 4.03
CA ALA A 128 5.35 10.75 3.12
C ALA A 128 5.09 9.75 1.99
N ASP A 129 6.05 8.92 1.63
CA ASP A 129 5.94 7.85 0.64
C ASP A 129 5.30 6.56 1.22
N HIS A 130 5.00 6.57 2.52
CA HIS A 130 4.23 5.54 3.22
C HIS A 130 2.84 6.03 3.61
N ILE A 131 2.73 7.24 4.15
CA ILE A 131 1.46 7.73 4.70
C ILE A 131 0.81 8.83 3.88
N GLY A 132 1.42 9.24 2.77
CA GLY A 132 0.97 10.39 1.98
C GLY A 132 -0.45 10.25 1.44
N GLY A 133 -0.87 9.06 1.07
CA GLY A 133 -2.21 8.73 0.59
C GLY A 133 -3.21 8.41 1.70
N MET A 134 -2.78 8.18 2.95
CA MET A 134 -3.68 7.80 4.06
C MET A 134 -4.84 8.77 4.30
N PRO A 135 -4.66 10.11 4.21
CA PRO A 135 -5.79 11.02 4.36
C PRO A 135 -6.92 10.71 3.40
N GLN A 136 -6.59 10.43 2.13
CA GLN A 136 -7.58 10.14 1.10
C GLN A 136 -8.22 8.75 1.27
N VAL A 137 -7.45 7.77 1.74
CA VAL A 137 -7.98 6.44 2.11
C VAL A 137 -8.99 6.58 3.25
N LEU A 138 -8.65 7.30 4.33
CA LEU A 138 -9.53 7.55 5.47
C LEU A 138 -10.81 8.33 5.11
N GLU A 139 -10.75 9.21 4.09
CA GLU A 139 -11.91 9.92 3.55
C GLU A 139 -12.76 9.05 2.62
N SER A 140 -12.20 7.98 2.05
CA SER A 140 -12.82 7.19 0.97
C SER A 140 -13.39 5.87 1.43
N PHE A 141 -12.92 5.32 2.57
CA PHE A 141 -13.30 4.01 3.09
C PHE A 141 -13.59 4.08 4.58
N ASP A 142 -14.64 3.38 5.01
CA ASP A 142 -14.85 3.12 6.42
C ASP A 142 -13.67 2.31 6.96
N THR A 143 -13.01 2.82 8.01
CA THR A 143 -11.81 2.21 8.59
C THR A 143 -12.06 1.89 10.07
N GLY A 144 -11.90 0.61 10.43
CA GLY A 144 -12.16 0.15 11.79
C GLY A 144 -11.14 0.63 12.82
N LEU A 145 -9.84 0.63 12.45
CA LEU A 145 -8.75 1.04 13.33
C LEU A 145 -7.54 1.52 12.52
N LEU A 146 -6.97 2.66 12.90
CA LEU A 146 -5.64 3.09 12.45
C LEU A 146 -4.61 2.63 13.49
N ILE A 147 -3.70 1.75 13.07
CA ILE A 147 -2.58 1.25 13.87
C ILE A 147 -1.34 2.04 13.48
N LEU A 148 -0.60 2.54 14.46
CA LEU A 148 0.55 3.41 14.24
C LEU A 148 1.67 3.11 15.25
N PRO A 149 2.94 3.44 14.93
CA PRO A 149 4.05 3.32 15.85
C PRO A 149 3.98 4.37 16.99
N ASP A 150 4.80 4.20 18.01
CA ASP A 150 5.02 5.26 18.99
C ASP A 150 5.82 6.40 18.34
N LEU A 151 5.18 7.55 18.23
CA LEU A 151 5.76 8.76 17.61
C LEU A 151 6.29 9.75 18.65
N THR A 152 6.44 9.34 19.91
CA THR A 152 6.84 10.23 21.01
C THR A 152 8.24 10.84 20.79
N GLU A 153 9.14 10.06 20.20
CA GLU A 153 10.52 10.47 19.88
C GLU A 153 10.69 11.04 18.47
N TYR A 154 9.60 11.10 17.69
CA TYR A 154 9.61 11.67 16.33
C TYR A 154 9.49 13.18 16.43
N ASP A 155 10.55 13.93 16.05
CA ASP A 155 10.65 15.38 16.19
C ASP A 155 10.69 16.13 14.84
N GLU A 156 10.54 15.41 13.72
CA GLU A 156 10.50 16.01 12.39
C GLU A 156 9.11 16.61 12.06
N GLU A 157 9.10 17.77 11.41
CA GLU A 157 7.85 18.35 10.88
C GLU A 157 7.37 17.54 9.68
N SER A 158 6.24 16.85 9.83
CA SER A 158 5.62 16.06 8.75
C SER A 158 4.19 16.49 8.47
N SER A 159 4.00 17.19 7.34
CA SER A 159 2.65 17.57 6.90
C SER A 159 1.81 16.36 6.47
N ALA A 160 2.42 15.23 6.12
CA ALA A 160 1.73 13.98 5.82
C ALA A 160 1.15 13.39 7.10
N LEU A 161 1.96 13.33 8.18
CA LEU A 161 1.52 12.86 9.49
C LEU A 161 0.36 13.71 10.04
N ASP A 162 0.54 15.04 10.06
CA ASP A 162 -0.50 15.96 10.54
C ASP A 162 -1.83 15.75 9.83
N ARG A 163 -1.81 15.62 8.49
CA ARG A 163 -3.02 15.37 7.69
C ARG A 163 -3.61 14.00 7.95
N THR A 164 -2.80 12.97 8.12
CA THR A 164 -3.27 11.61 8.43
C THR A 164 -3.98 11.56 9.76
N LEU A 165 -3.38 12.12 10.81
CA LEU A 165 -3.98 12.17 12.16
C LEU A 165 -5.25 13.02 12.18
N ALA A 166 -5.27 14.14 11.45
CA ALA A 166 -6.45 14.98 11.30
C ALA A 166 -7.57 14.23 10.57
N ALA A 167 -7.28 13.57 9.45
CA ALA A 167 -8.26 12.78 8.69
C ALA A 167 -8.85 11.64 9.53
N ALA A 168 -8.03 10.92 10.29
CA ALA A 168 -8.52 9.89 11.21
C ALA A 168 -9.47 10.46 12.27
N ALA A 169 -9.12 11.61 12.87
CA ALA A 169 -9.96 12.27 13.86
C ALA A 169 -11.26 12.80 13.26
N ASP A 170 -11.22 13.43 12.08
CA ASP A 170 -12.38 14.01 11.41
C ASP A 170 -13.38 12.94 10.95
N ASN A 171 -12.90 11.75 10.58
CA ASN A 171 -13.73 10.59 10.21
C ASN A 171 -14.06 9.69 11.41
N GLY A 172 -13.62 10.03 12.63
CA GLY A 172 -13.91 9.28 13.84
C GLY A 172 -13.26 7.91 13.92
N VAL A 173 -12.17 7.69 13.18
CA VAL A 173 -11.42 6.44 13.16
C VAL A 173 -10.59 6.32 14.45
N PRO A 174 -10.76 5.24 15.24
CA PRO A 174 -9.93 5.00 16.41
C PRO A 174 -8.46 4.85 16.01
N MET A 175 -7.56 5.35 16.86
CA MET A 175 -6.11 5.23 16.67
C MET A 175 -5.52 4.38 17.79
N TYR A 176 -4.59 3.49 17.45
CA TYR A 176 -3.94 2.59 18.39
C TYR A 176 -2.42 2.61 18.20
N VAL A 177 -1.69 2.98 19.24
CA VAL A 177 -0.23 2.89 19.24
C VAL A 177 0.15 1.44 19.53
N ALA A 178 0.78 0.81 18.55
CA ALA A 178 1.12 -0.61 18.61
C ALA A 178 2.27 -0.89 19.56
N LEU A 179 2.21 -2.04 20.22
CA LEU A 179 3.25 -2.56 21.10
C LEU A 179 3.77 -3.90 20.57
N ASP A 180 4.98 -4.23 20.97
CA ASP A 180 5.60 -5.50 20.68
C ASP A 180 4.73 -6.68 21.10
N GLY A 181 4.46 -7.57 20.16
CA GLY A 181 3.66 -8.77 20.38
C GLY A 181 2.16 -8.57 20.29
N ASP A 182 1.67 -7.37 20.00
CA ASP A 182 0.25 -7.15 19.74
C ASP A 182 -0.23 -7.98 18.56
N THR A 183 -1.48 -8.41 18.63
CA THR A 183 -2.09 -9.24 17.59
C THR A 183 -3.47 -8.72 17.20
N PHE A 184 -3.74 -8.71 15.91
CA PHE A 184 -5.01 -8.28 15.33
C PHE A 184 -5.55 -9.40 14.43
N ALA A 185 -6.79 -9.81 14.66
CA ALA A 185 -7.45 -10.81 13.83
C ALA A 185 -7.87 -10.19 12.50
N LEU A 186 -7.63 -10.87 11.39
CA LEU A 186 -8.09 -10.49 10.06
C LEU A 186 -8.63 -11.74 9.36
N GLY A 187 -9.94 -11.86 9.24
CA GLY A 187 -10.58 -13.10 8.78
C GLY A 187 -10.12 -14.31 9.56
N GLY A 188 -9.70 -15.36 8.86
CA GLY A 188 -9.10 -16.55 9.45
C GLY A 188 -7.60 -16.43 9.81
N GLY A 189 -6.99 -15.26 9.61
CA GLY A 189 -5.57 -14.98 9.85
C GLY A 189 -5.32 -14.09 11.06
N THR A 190 -4.04 -13.76 11.27
CA THR A 190 -3.59 -12.92 12.38
C THR A 190 -2.44 -12.04 11.92
N LEU A 191 -2.57 -10.73 12.10
CA LEU A 191 -1.49 -9.76 12.00
C LEU A 191 -0.83 -9.60 13.37
N THR A 192 0.47 -9.80 13.45
CA THR A 192 1.26 -9.70 14.68
C THR A 192 2.29 -8.58 14.53
N VAL A 193 2.40 -7.72 15.50
CA VAL A 193 3.50 -6.75 15.62
C VAL A 193 4.70 -7.50 16.20
N LEU A 194 5.69 -7.79 15.36
CA LEU A 194 6.93 -8.43 15.80
C LEU A 194 7.76 -7.48 16.65
N GLN A 195 7.87 -6.24 16.20
CA GLN A 195 8.55 -5.14 16.89
C GLN A 195 7.93 -3.81 16.48
N ALA A 196 7.71 -2.95 17.48
CA ALA A 196 7.14 -1.62 17.30
C ALA A 196 8.26 -0.56 17.29
N GLY A 197 9.08 -0.58 16.22
CA GLY A 197 10.23 0.30 16.04
C GLY A 197 11.49 -0.16 16.76
N GLU A 198 12.59 0.55 16.50
CA GLU A 198 13.88 0.32 17.15
C GLU A 198 13.80 0.65 18.65
N GLN A 199 14.46 -0.16 19.45
CA GLN A 199 14.63 0.13 20.87
C GLN A 199 15.99 0.81 21.09
N PRO A 200 16.04 2.08 21.54
CA PRO A 200 17.29 2.78 21.74
C PRO A 200 18.14 2.05 22.78
N GLN A 201 19.43 1.92 22.50
CA GLN A 201 20.36 1.22 23.42
C GLN A 201 20.72 2.06 24.63
N ASN A 202 20.67 3.39 24.51
CA ASN A 202 20.91 4.33 25.59
C ASN A 202 19.86 5.45 25.60
N GLU A 203 19.64 6.03 26.79
CA GLU A 203 18.76 7.20 26.92
C GLU A 203 19.31 8.39 26.12
N GLY A 204 18.55 8.92 25.17
CA GLY A 204 18.89 10.05 24.31
C GLY A 204 19.61 9.69 23.03
N ASP A 205 19.72 8.41 22.67
CA ASP A 205 20.09 8.02 21.32
C ASP A 205 18.98 8.46 20.34
N ALA A 206 19.37 9.09 19.22
CA ALA A 206 18.44 9.43 18.16
C ALA A 206 18.06 8.15 17.39
N ILE A 207 16.77 7.98 17.10
CA ILE A 207 16.26 6.91 16.27
C ILE A 207 15.99 7.50 14.88
N ASP A 208 16.48 6.83 13.84
CA ASP A 208 16.10 7.17 12.45
C ASP A 208 14.61 6.94 12.26
N ALA A 209 13.94 7.83 11.50
CA ALA A 209 12.50 7.70 11.26
C ALA A 209 12.14 6.38 10.57
N ASN A 210 13.01 5.84 9.71
CA ASN A 210 12.87 4.52 9.11
C ASN A 210 12.80 3.42 10.18
N ASN A 211 13.60 3.53 11.22
CA ASN A 211 13.64 2.57 12.33
C ASN A 211 12.51 2.74 13.36
N LEU A 212 11.60 3.70 13.16
CA LEU A 212 10.29 3.70 13.84
C LEU A 212 9.31 2.69 13.22
N SER A 213 9.68 2.03 12.12
CA SER A 213 8.82 1.11 11.39
C SER A 213 8.24 0.01 12.29
N LEU A 214 6.91 -0.16 12.21
CA LEU A 214 6.26 -1.36 12.72
C LEU A 214 6.69 -2.54 11.86
N CYS A 215 7.34 -3.52 12.49
CA CYS A 215 7.68 -4.77 11.85
C CYS A 215 6.56 -5.78 12.09
N LEU A 216 5.95 -6.22 11.02
CA LEU A 216 4.69 -6.95 11.03
C LEU A 216 4.87 -8.36 10.48
N ARG A 217 4.11 -9.31 11.01
CA ARG A 217 3.98 -10.66 10.44
C ARG A 217 2.51 -11.03 10.36
N TYR A 218 2.03 -11.29 9.16
CA TYR A 218 0.72 -11.85 8.92
C TYR A 218 0.80 -13.37 8.76
N THR A 219 -0.15 -14.10 9.33
CA THR A 219 -0.23 -15.56 9.20
C THR A 219 -1.65 -16.02 8.94
N ALA A 220 -1.81 -16.96 7.99
CA ALA A 220 -3.07 -17.65 7.71
C ALA A 220 -2.78 -19.13 7.41
N GLY A 221 -3.21 -20.03 8.29
CA GLY A 221 -2.85 -21.45 8.20
C GLY A 221 -1.34 -21.65 8.28
N SER A 222 -0.73 -22.17 7.20
CA SER A 222 0.73 -22.34 7.08
C SER A 222 1.42 -21.20 6.34
N PHE A 223 0.67 -20.28 5.74
CA PHE A 223 1.23 -19.10 5.07
C PHE A 223 1.68 -18.04 6.06
N ALA A 224 2.81 -17.42 5.74
CA ALA A 224 3.32 -16.28 6.48
C ALA A 224 3.88 -15.21 5.53
N PHE A 225 3.57 -13.95 5.84
CA PHE A 225 4.08 -12.75 5.20
C PHE A 225 4.73 -11.86 6.24
N VAL A 226 5.89 -11.29 5.91
CA VAL A 226 6.60 -10.29 6.74
C VAL A 226 6.72 -8.99 6.00
N ASP A 227 6.40 -7.90 6.71
CA ASP A 227 6.58 -6.51 6.29
C ASP A 227 7.31 -5.76 7.41
N THR A 228 8.39 -5.08 7.09
CA THR A 228 9.20 -4.33 8.04
C THR A 228 9.25 -2.84 7.73
N GLY A 229 8.36 -2.35 6.86
CA GLY A 229 8.41 -0.98 6.39
C GLY A 229 9.79 -0.65 5.83
N ASP A 230 10.41 0.40 6.38
CA ASP A 230 11.74 0.84 5.99
C ASP A 230 12.81 0.54 7.05
N ALA A 231 12.55 -0.45 7.92
CA ALA A 231 13.51 -0.91 8.91
C ALA A 231 14.90 -1.13 8.29
N GLU A 232 15.91 -0.53 8.91
CA GLU A 232 17.29 -0.65 8.48
C GLU A 232 18.02 -1.77 9.25
N ALA A 233 19.30 -1.96 8.94
CA ALA A 233 20.10 -3.08 9.43
C ALA A 233 20.09 -3.24 10.96
N ASP A 234 20.07 -2.12 11.71
CA ASP A 234 20.08 -2.15 13.17
C ASP A 234 18.77 -2.72 13.73
N LEU A 235 17.62 -2.36 13.13
CA LEU A 235 16.32 -2.92 13.49
C LEU A 235 16.18 -4.36 13.04
N GLU A 236 16.68 -4.71 11.84
CA GLU A 236 16.74 -6.10 11.38
C GLU A 236 17.56 -7.00 12.32
N GLU A 237 18.72 -6.51 12.84
CA GLU A 237 19.53 -7.24 13.81
C GLU A 237 18.75 -7.50 15.10
N GLN A 238 18.02 -6.50 15.60
CA GLN A 238 17.16 -6.64 16.78
C GLN A 238 16.06 -7.69 16.53
N LEU A 239 15.39 -7.65 15.38
CA LEU A 239 14.39 -8.64 14.98
C LEU A 239 14.94 -10.07 14.94
N VAL A 240 16.10 -10.27 14.29
CA VAL A 240 16.76 -11.57 14.21
C VAL A 240 17.12 -12.09 15.59
N SER A 241 17.71 -11.23 16.44
CA SER A 241 18.09 -11.58 17.81
C SER A 241 16.89 -11.97 18.66
N ARG A 242 15.77 -11.28 18.50
CA ARG A 242 14.56 -11.41 19.31
C ARG A 242 13.66 -12.54 18.87
N CYS A 243 13.38 -12.64 17.59
CA CYS A 243 12.38 -13.53 17.05
C CYS A 243 12.97 -14.86 16.55
N GLY A 244 14.24 -14.87 16.12
CA GLY A 244 14.90 -16.08 15.60
C GLY A 244 14.04 -16.80 14.54
N ALA A 245 13.76 -18.09 14.75
CA ALA A 245 12.94 -18.88 13.85
C ALA A 245 11.47 -18.41 13.74
N GLY A 246 11.01 -17.52 14.62
CA GLY A 246 9.69 -16.90 14.52
C GLY A 246 9.56 -15.90 13.37
N LEU A 247 10.67 -15.53 12.71
CA LEU A 247 10.68 -14.69 11.52
C LEU A 247 10.33 -15.44 10.22
N GLN A 248 10.41 -16.76 10.20
CA GLN A 248 10.19 -17.52 8.97
C GLN A 248 8.87 -17.14 8.28
N ALA A 249 8.96 -16.86 6.97
CA ALA A 249 7.82 -16.45 6.15
C ALA A 249 8.00 -16.90 4.69
N ASP A 250 6.91 -17.14 4.01
CA ASP A 250 6.88 -17.51 2.59
C ASP A 250 7.07 -16.29 1.69
N LEU A 251 6.57 -15.15 2.13
CA LEU A 251 6.57 -13.87 1.41
C LEU A 251 7.21 -12.78 2.28
N LEU A 252 8.07 -11.97 1.67
CA LEU A 252 8.72 -10.82 2.29
C LEU A 252 8.52 -9.57 1.44
N LYS A 253 8.09 -8.46 2.05
CA LYS A 253 8.30 -7.15 1.47
C LYS A 253 9.77 -6.78 1.64
N ALA A 254 10.46 -6.41 0.55
CA ALA A 254 11.83 -5.91 0.65
C ALA A 254 11.87 -4.65 1.52
N GLY A 255 12.63 -4.65 2.58
CA GLY A 255 12.79 -3.51 3.47
C GLY A 255 13.29 -2.28 2.72
N HIS A 256 12.72 -1.11 3.02
CA HIS A 256 13.14 0.18 2.48
C HIS A 256 13.26 0.17 0.94
N HIS A 257 12.20 -0.29 0.27
CA HIS A 257 12.08 -0.39 -1.19
C HIS A 257 13.20 -1.18 -1.88
N GLY A 258 13.90 -2.05 -1.15
CA GLY A 258 15.10 -2.74 -1.62
C GLY A 258 16.39 -1.91 -1.49
N SER A 259 16.44 -0.98 -0.53
CA SER A 259 17.67 -0.26 -0.16
C SER A 259 18.75 -1.20 0.38
N ASN A 260 20.01 -0.87 0.16
CA ASN A 260 21.14 -1.57 0.73
C ASN A 260 21.40 -1.24 2.22
N THR A 261 20.66 -0.29 2.80
CA THR A 261 20.64 -0.06 4.25
C THR A 261 19.85 -1.14 4.99
N SER A 262 19.05 -1.91 4.23
CA SER A 262 18.16 -2.97 4.71
C SER A 262 18.45 -4.30 3.99
N ASN A 263 17.62 -5.32 4.23
CA ASN A 263 17.69 -6.63 3.59
C ASN A 263 19.03 -7.33 3.84
N THR A 264 19.51 -7.29 5.07
CA THR A 264 20.78 -7.91 5.45
C THR A 264 20.76 -9.43 5.23
N GLN A 265 21.92 -10.04 4.97
CA GLN A 265 21.98 -11.48 4.79
C GLN A 265 21.44 -12.24 5.99
N ALA A 266 21.77 -11.79 7.21
CA ALA A 266 21.29 -12.43 8.44
C ALA A 266 19.76 -12.39 8.57
N PHE A 267 19.13 -11.30 8.11
CA PHE A 267 17.68 -11.14 8.11
C PHE A 267 17.03 -12.06 7.05
N LEU A 268 17.56 -12.06 5.82
CA LEU A 268 17.09 -12.96 4.77
C LEU A 268 17.24 -14.45 5.16
N ASP A 269 18.36 -14.83 5.77
CA ASP A 269 18.58 -16.19 6.24
C ASP A 269 17.58 -16.59 7.35
N ALA A 270 17.20 -15.65 8.21
CA ALA A 270 16.23 -15.89 9.29
C ALA A 270 14.79 -16.03 8.78
N ILE A 271 14.41 -15.22 7.78
CA ILE A 271 13.08 -15.28 7.14
C ILE A 271 13.00 -16.49 6.20
N SER A 272 14.02 -16.72 5.41
CA SER A 272 14.07 -17.78 4.37
C SER A 272 12.87 -17.73 3.42
N PRO A 273 12.59 -16.59 2.77
CA PRO A 273 11.40 -16.39 1.96
C PRO A 273 11.46 -17.19 0.65
N GLN A 274 10.28 -17.58 0.13
CA GLN A 274 10.16 -18.11 -1.24
C GLN A 274 10.10 -16.96 -2.25
N VAL A 275 9.46 -15.85 -1.87
CA VAL A 275 9.24 -14.68 -2.72
C VAL A 275 9.56 -13.41 -1.94
N VAL A 276 10.25 -12.49 -2.60
CA VAL A 276 10.49 -11.12 -2.11
C VAL A 276 9.94 -10.13 -3.12
N VAL A 277 9.20 -9.14 -2.64
CA VAL A 277 8.64 -8.07 -3.49
C VAL A 277 9.18 -6.72 -3.02
N ALA A 278 9.73 -5.92 -3.94
CA ALA A 278 10.12 -4.54 -3.71
C ALA A 278 9.07 -3.59 -4.30
N SER A 279 8.48 -2.74 -3.47
CA SER A 279 7.70 -1.59 -3.91
C SER A 279 8.65 -0.45 -4.25
N CYS A 280 8.70 -0.02 -5.51
CA CYS A 280 9.59 1.05 -5.96
C CYS A 280 9.05 1.70 -7.23
N GLY A 281 9.45 2.93 -7.50
CA GLY A 281 9.02 3.69 -8.68
C GLY A 281 9.96 3.51 -9.87
N VAL A 282 9.40 3.64 -11.07
CA VAL A 282 10.17 3.68 -12.31
C VAL A 282 11.15 4.86 -12.28
N ASP A 283 12.40 4.64 -12.65
CA ASP A 283 13.46 5.66 -12.72
C ASP A 283 13.60 6.49 -11.41
N ASN A 284 13.37 5.87 -10.24
CA ASN A 284 13.44 6.56 -8.96
C ASN A 284 14.87 7.10 -8.68
N ASP A 285 14.93 8.26 -8.02
CA ASP A 285 16.17 8.98 -7.75
C ASP A 285 17.11 8.26 -6.76
N TYR A 286 16.60 7.26 -6.02
CA TYR A 286 17.34 6.50 -5.01
C TYR A 286 18.09 5.31 -5.60
N GLY A 287 17.72 4.87 -6.81
CA GLY A 287 18.27 3.68 -7.45
C GLY A 287 17.74 2.37 -6.83
N HIS A 288 16.60 2.42 -6.18
CA HIS A 288 15.93 1.25 -5.61
C HIS A 288 15.24 0.40 -6.69
N PRO A 289 15.23 -0.94 -6.54
CA PRO A 289 16.03 -1.71 -5.57
C PRO A 289 17.51 -1.70 -5.95
N HIS A 290 18.41 -1.63 -4.99
CA HIS A 290 19.85 -1.71 -5.25
C HIS A 290 20.22 -3.10 -5.78
N ALA A 291 21.10 -3.12 -6.79
CA ALA A 291 21.52 -4.36 -7.46
C ALA A 291 22.06 -5.43 -6.48
N GLU A 292 22.80 -5.00 -5.47
CA GLU A 292 23.36 -5.89 -4.44
C GLU A 292 22.30 -6.54 -3.56
N VAL A 293 21.14 -5.89 -3.36
CA VAL A 293 19.99 -6.47 -2.65
C VAL A 293 19.33 -7.53 -3.51
N VAL A 294 19.10 -7.23 -4.79
CA VAL A 294 18.57 -8.20 -5.76
C VAL A 294 19.45 -9.43 -5.83
N GLU A 295 20.77 -9.24 -5.98
CA GLU A 295 21.73 -10.35 -6.01
C GLU A 295 21.69 -11.18 -4.72
N ARG A 296 21.56 -10.53 -3.57
CA ARG A 296 21.50 -11.19 -2.25
C ARG A 296 20.23 -12.04 -2.10
N VAL A 297 19.07 -11.50 -2.51
CA VAL A 297 17.79 -12.21 -2.48
C VAL A 297 17.82 -13.44 -3.39
N LEU A 298 18.28 -13.27 -4.65
CA LEU A 298 18.40 -14.37 -5.60
C LEU A 298 19.38 -15.46 -5.11
N ALA A 299 20.50 -15.04 -4.49
CA ALA A 299 21.47 -15.97 -3.90
C ALA A 299 20.91 -16.74 -2.68
N ALA A 300 19.94 -16.16 -1.96
CA ALA A 300 19.19 -16.84 -0.91
C ALA A 300 18.16 -17.85 -1.44
N GLY A 301 17.94 -17.89 -2.78
CA GLY A 301 17.04 -18.85 -3.43
C GLY A 301 15.59 -18.38 -3.53
N ALA A 302 15.30 -17.11 -3.25
CA ALA A 302 13.98 -16.53 -3.40
C ALA A 302 13.77 -15.93 -4.81
N ASP A 303 12.54 -15.97 -5.29
CA ASP A 303 12.13 -15.21 -6.47
C ASP A 303 11.95 -13.74 -6.09
N PHE A 304 12.31 -12.83 -7.01
CA PHE A 304 12.27 -11.38 -6.77
C PHE A 304 11.36 -10.67 -7.77
N TYR A 305 10.38 -9.92 -7.25
CA TYR A 305 9.47 -9.08 -8.01
C TYR A 305 9.63 -7.61 -7.62
N ARG A 306 9.19 -6.70 -8.51
CA ARG A 306 9.29 -5.26 -8.25
C ARG A 306 8.18 -4.49 -8.97
N THR A 307 7.51 -3.58 -8.24
CA THR A 307 6.31 -2.91 -8.74
C THR A 307 6.56 -2.01 -9.95
N ASP A 308 7.76 -1.44 -10.11
CA ASP A 308 8.11 -0.60 -11.25
C ASP A 308 8.27 -1.38 -12.58
N GLN A 309 8.34 -2.70 -12.55
CA GLN A 309 8.44 -3.57 -13.73
C GLN A 309 7.26 -4.50 -13.88
N ASP A 310 6.75 -5.01 -12.75
CA ASP A 310 5.72 -6.03 -12.71
C ASP A 310 4.31 -5.44 -12.49
N GLY A 311 4.22 -4.11 -12.29
CA GLY A 311 2.98 -3.45 -11.88
C GLY A 311 2.57 -3.86 -10.46
N ALA A 312 1.27 -3.93 -10.17
CA ALA A 312 0.84 -4.50 -8.90
C ALA A 312 1.14 -6.00 -8.85
N VAL A 313 1.72 -6.47 -7.75
CA VAL A 313 2.11 -7.87 -7.52
C VAL A 313 1.20 -8.46 -6.47
N THR A 314 0.40 -9.47 -6.83
CA THR A 314 -0.51 -10.18 -5.92
C THR A 314 0.02 -11.58 -5.64
N ALA A 315 0.33 -11.84 -4.39
CA ALA A 315 0.64 -13.17 -3.88
C ALA A 315 -0.64 -13.82 -3.32
N VAL A 316 -1.04 -14.94 -3.91
CA VAL A 316 -2.21 -15.72 -3.47
C VAL A 316 -1.71 -17.03 -2.87
N TYR A 317 -2.20 -17.37 -1.69
CA TYR A 317 -1.92 -18.64 -1.04
C TYR A 317 -3.18 -19.48 -0.91
N ASP A 318 -3.13 -20.67 -1.50
CA ASP A 318 -4.22 -21.65 -1.48
C ASP A 318 -3.68 -23.08 -1.24
N GLN A 319 -4.52 -24.09 -1.47
CA GLN A 319 -4.15 -25.51 -1.36
C GLN A 319 -3.03 -25.97 -2.32
N ASN A 320 -2.73 -25.16 -3.36
CA ASN A 320 -1.66 -25.41 -4.34
C ASN A 320 -0.35 -24.71 -3.94
N GLY A 321 -0.33 -23.95 -2.87
CA GLY A 321 0.79 -23.16 -2.39
C GLY A 321 0.74 -21.70 -2.80
N LEU A 322 1.88 -21.03 -2.76
CA LEU A 322 2.03 -19.62 -3.11
C LEU A 322 2.05 -19.44 -4.64
N GLN A 323 1.22 -18.54 -5.14
CA GLN A 323 1.14 -18.17 -6.56
C GLN A 323 1.26 -16.67 -6.69
N ILE A 324 1.98 -16.20 -7.72
CA ILE A 324 2.18 -14.76 -7.95
C ILE A 324 1.48 -14.35 -9.24
N HIS A 325 0.75 -13.24 -9.17
CA HIS A 325 0.08 -12.59 -10.29
C HIS A 325 0.54 -11.15 -10.37
N CYS A 326 0.89 -10.70 -11.56
CA CYS A 326 1.35 -9.35 -11.83
C CYS A 326 0.42 -8.68 -12.83
N THR A 327 0.24 -7.37 -12.73
CA THR A 327 -0.61 -6.62 -13.66
C THR A 327 0.10 -6.24 -14.95
N ALA A 328 1.44 -6.20 -14.99
CA ALA A 328 2.19 -5.98 -16.22
C ALA A 328 2.28 -7.26 -17.06
N ASP A 329 1.99 -7.15 -18.37
CA ASP A 329 1.85 -8.29 -19.31
C ASP A 329 3.13 -9.11 -19.55
N ASP A 330 4.31 -8.59 -19.27
CA ASP A 330 5.63 -9.23 -19.49
C ASP A 330 6.38 -9.52 -18.18
N SER A 331 5.69 -9.59 -17.06
CA SER A 331 6.32 -9.81 -15.77
C SER A 331 6.89 -11.23 -15.69
N GLY A 332 8.17 -11.32 -15.66
CA GLY A 332 8.88 -12.53 -15.30
C GLY A 332 9.62 -12.30 -14.01
N ALA A 333 9.33 -13.07 -12.96
CA ALA A 333 10.19 -13.09 -11.78
C ALA A 333 11.67 -13.15 -12.20
N LEU A 334 12.51 -12.34 -11.58
CA LEU A 334 13.92 -12.61 -11.59
C LEU A 334 14.14 -13.87 -10.75
N ALA A 335 14.12 -15.03 -11.44
CA ALA A 335 14.24 -16.31 -10.75
C ALA A 335 15.64 -16.52 -10.20
N SER A 336 15.76 -17.16 -9.05
CA SER A 336 17.02 -17.61 -8.51
C SER A 336 17.72 -18.55 -9.51
N ALA A 337 18.99 -18.34 -9.77
CA ALA A 337 19.78 -19.27 -10.56
C ALA A 337 19.89 -20.61 -9.80
N ALA A 338 19.31 -21.67 -10.36
CA ALA A 338 19.35 -23.02 -9.81
C ALA A 338 20.74 -23.63 -9.85
#